data_db3b1a4e6625d424c0b0ee9d7dc4b3cf
#
_entry.id   db3b1a4e6625d424c0b0ee9d7dc4b3cf
#
_cell.length_a   1.000
_cell.length_b   1.000
_cell.length_c   1.000
_cell.angle_alpha   90.00
_cell.angle_beta   90.00
_cell.angle_gamma   90.00
#
_symmetry.space_group_name_H-M   'P 1'
#
loop_
_entity.id
_entity.type
_entity.pdbx_description
1 polymer ?
#
loop_
_entity_poly.entity_id
_entity_poly.type
_entity_poly.pdbx_seq_one_letter_code
_entity_poly.pdbx_strand_id
1 'polypeptide(L)'
;MKEKLINLLKNSYSPYYKFPVACIVVTKDGKEFRGVNVENANGTSICAERNAIDNAVAFGNKKGDFAKIYVMLSKGIGTPCFACRQVILEFFDKTDEVICMDTNGNSKTYTVEQLCPYPFDENDLK
;
A
#
# COMPACT_ATOMS: atom_id res chain seq x y z
N MET A 1 10.66 -6.27 9.04
CA MET A 1 9.45 -5.60 8.50
C MET A 1 8.16 -6.08 9.17
N LYS A 2 8.03 -7.35 9.43
CA LYS A 2 6.86 -7.93 10.13
C LYS A 2 6.52 -7.18 11.43
N GLU A 3 7.52 -6.96 12.28
CA GLU A 3 7.32 -6.30 13.57
C GLU A 3 6.80 -4.87 13.41
N LYS A 4 7.35 -4.15 12.45
CA LYS A 4 6.92 -2.77 12.17
C LYS A 4 5.48 -2.72 11.71
N LEU A 5 5.08 -3.66 10.85
CA LEU A 5 3.71 -3.73 10.34
C LEU A 5 2.72 -4.13 11.42
N ILE A 6 3.07 -5.10 12.27
CA ILE A 6 2.22 -5.51 13.40
C ILE A 6 1.98 -4.32 14.34
N ASN A 7 3.02 -3.58 14.67
CA ASN A 7 2.87 -2.39 15.51
C ASN A 7 2.01 -1.33 14.84
N LEU A 8 2.17 -1.17 13.54
CA LEU A 8 1.40 -0.19 12.78
C LEU A 8 -0.09 -0.54 12.71
N LEU A 9 -0.42 -1.84 12.64
CA LEU A 9 -1.83 -2.30 12.63
C LEU A 9 -2.63 -1.75 13.80
N LYS A 10 -1.99 -1.56 14.96
CA LYS A 10 -2.65 -1.06 16.17
C LYS A 10 -3.17 0.37 16.00
N ASN A 11 -2.64 1.11 15.04
CA ASN A 11 -3.00 2.50 14.77
C ASN A 11 -4.11 2.63 13.73
N SER A 12 -4.53 1.54 13.11
CA SER A 12 -5.65 1.55 12.17
C SER A 12 -6.91 2.05 12.84
N TYR A 13 -7.68 2.86 12.12
CA TYR A 13 -8.99 3.30 12.59
C TYR A 13 -10.05 2.66 11.71
N SER A 14 -10.54 1.48 12.14
CA SER A 14 -11.48 0.67 11.36
C SER A 14 -12.69 0.23 12.21
N PRO A 15 -13.47 1.20 12.76
CA PRO A 15 -14.58 0.86 13.65
C PRO A 15 -15.78 0.23 12.94
N TYR A 16 -15.93 0.44 11.63
CA TYR A 16 -17.08 -0.03 10.86
C TYR A 16 -16.84 -1.42 10.29
N TYR A 17 -15.78 -1.58 9.50
CA TYR A 17 -15.44 -2.89 8.90
C TYR A 17 -14.64 -3.78 9.85
N LYS A 18 -14.01 -3.20 10.86
CA LYS A 18 -13.19 -3.95 11.85
C LYS A 18 -12.14 -4.80 11.14
N PHE A 19 -11.44 -4.20 10.18
CA PHE A 19 -10.47 -4.88 9.36
C PHE A 19 -9.21 -4.03 9.20
N PRO A 20 -8.35 -3.98 10.25
CA PRO A 20 -7.10 -3.23 10.18
C PRO A 20 -6.17 -3.68 9.07
N VAL A 21 -5.57 -2.71 8.39
CA VAL A 21 -4.55 -2.92 7.36
C VAL A 21 -3.42 -1.94 7.62
N ALA A 22 -2.19 -2.40 7.46
CA ALA A 22 -1.00 -1.58 7.58
C ALA A 22 -0.18 -1.64 6.30
N CYS A 23 0.50 -0.56 5.97
CA CYS A 23 1.32 -0.46 4.79
C CYS A 23 2.60 0.33 5.06
N ILE A 24 3.71 -0.14 4.51
CA ILE A 24 4.97 0.60 4.52
C ILE A 24 5.48 0.64 3.09
N VAL A 25 5.70 1.84 2.57
CA VAL A 25 6.37 2.04 1.28
C VAL A 25 7.83 2.38 1.53
N VAL A 26 8.71 1.86 0.68
CA VAL A 26 10.15 2.07 0.78
C VAL A 26 10.60 2.76 -0.50
N THR A 27 11.32 3.86 -0.34
CA THR A 27 11.89 4.60 -1.46
C THR A 27 13.23 4.01 -1.88
N LYS A 28 13.73 4.42 -3.06
CA LYS A 28 15.00 3.93 -3.60
C LYS A 28 16.20 4.28 -2.72
N ASP A 29 16.11 5.38 -1.96
CA ASP A 29 17.14 5.78 -1.00
C ASP A 29 16.95 5.15 0.38
N GLY A 30 16.02 4.21 0.52
CA GLY A 30 15.84 3.41 1.75
C GLY A 30 14.95 4.04 2.82
N LYS A 31 14.30 5.16 2.54
CA LYS A 31 13.36 5.76 3.50
C LYS A 31 12.05 5.01 3.51
N GLU A 32 11.43 4.95 4.69
CA GLU A 32 10.15 4.27 4.89
C GLU A 32 9.06 5.27 5.22
N PHE A 33 7.89 5.09 4.63
CA PHE A 33 6.69 5.88 4.93
C PHE A 33 5.55 4.94 5.24
N ARG A 34 4.77 5.27 6.26
CA ARG A 34 3.79 4.37 6.84
C ARG A 34 2.38 4.87 6.62
N GLY A 35 1.45 3.92 6.53
CA GLY A 35 0.03 4.22 6.44
C GLY A 35 -0.79 3.11 7.05
N VAL A 36 -1.99 3.48 7.50
CA VAL A 36 -3.00 2.54 7.97
C VAL A 36 -4.31 2.91 7.30
N ASN A 37 -5.26 1.98 7.28
CA ASN A 37 -6.59 2.33 6.80
C ASN A 37 -7.30 3.19 7.87
N VAL A 38 -8.03 4.19 7.38
CA VAL A 38 -8.76 5.14 8.23
C VAL A 38 -10.16 5.26 7.67
N GLU A 39 -11.14 4.85 8.46
CA GLU A 39 -12.55 4.91 8.09
C GLU A 39 -13.23 6.15 8.66
N ASN A 40 -14.38 6.47 8.10
CA ASN A 40 -15.29 7.46 8.67
C ASN A 40 -16.74 7.06 8.39
N ALA A 41 -17.67 7.72 9.08
CA ALA A 41 -19.09 7.38 9.01
C ALA A 41 -19.72 7.59 7.63
N ASN A 42 -19.12 8.42 6.82
CA ASN A 42 -19.62 8.75 5.49
C ASN A 42 -19.17 7.72 4.44
N GLY A 43 -18.19 6.87 4.76
CA GLY A 43 -17.70 5.84 3.85
C GLY A 43 -16.60 6.31 2.90
N THR A 44 -16.10 7.53 3.05
CA THR A 44 -14.99 8.04 2.23
C THR A 44 -13.64 7.67 2.84
N SER A 45 -13.49 6.39 3.17
CA SER A 45 -12.31 5.84 3.83
C SER A 45 -11.07 5.91 2.95
N ILE A 46 -9.90 5.88 3.58
CA ILE A 46 -8.64 5.71 2.86
C ILE A 46 -8.05 4.34 3.21
N CYS A 47 -7.53 3.64 2.20
CA CYS A 47 -6.81 2.40 2.40
C CYS A 47 -5.39 2.67 2.90
N ALA A 48 -4.80 1.70 3.60
CA ALA A 48 -3.45 1.84 4.14
C ALA A 48 -2.41 2.15 3.05
N GLU A 49 -2.55 1.54 1.89
CA GLU A 49 -1.61 1.73 0.77
C GLU A 49 -1.62 3.16 0.26
N ARG A 50 -2.81 3.72 0.03
CA ARG A 50 -2.92 5.12 -0.41
C ARG A 50 -2.46 6.08 0.67
N ASN A 51 -2.75 5.78 1.93
CA ASN A 51 -2.28 6.59 3.05
C ASN A 51 -0.75 6.64 3.09
N ALA A 52 -0.09 5.49 2.95
CA ALA A 52 1.38 5.42 2.97
C ALA A 52 2.00 6.18 1.78
N ILE A 53 1.45 6.00 0.58
CA ILE A 53 1.92 6.69 -0.61
C ILE A 53 1.72 8.20 -0.47
N ASP A 54 0.53 8.62 -0.05
CA ASP A 54 0.22 10.04 0.14
C ASP A 54 1.13 10.68 1.18
N ASN A 55 1.45 9.95 2.25
CA ASN A 55 2.39 10.39 3.26
C ASN A 55 3.79 10.62 2.66
N ALA A 56 4.25 9.68 1.85
CA ALA A 56 5.54 9.81 1.16
C ALA A 56 5.56 11.01 0.21
N VAL A 57 4.46 11.23 -0.51
CA VAL A 57 4.31 12.38 -1.41
C VAL A 57 4.36 13.69 -0.61
N ALA A 58 3.69 13.74 0.54
CA ALA A 58 3.69 14.91 1.41
C ALA A 58 5.10 15.25 1.91
N PHE A 59 5.98 14.25 2.04
CA PHE A 59 7.37 14.43 2.42
C PHE A 59 8.30 14.74 1.25
N GLY A 60 7.76 14.93 0.05
CA GLY A 60 8.53 15.36 -1.12
C GLY A 60 8.90 14.27 -2.12
N ASN A 61 8.44 13.04 -1.91
CA ASN A 61 8.68 11.97 -2.86
C ASN A 61 7.70 12.06 -4.03
N LYS A 62 8.12 11.56 -5.18
CA LYS A 62 7.34 11.66 -6.42
C LYS A 62 7.51 10.38 -7.23
N LYS A 63 6.80 10.29 -8.34
CA LYS A 63 6.90 9.18 -9.27
C LYS A 63 8.38 8.89 -9.59
N GLY A 64 8.73 7.61 -9.49
CA GLY A 64 10.09 7.15 -9.73
C GLY A 64 10.95 7.05 -8.48
N ASP A 65 10.53 7.59 -7.35
CA ASP A 65 11.30 7.54 -6.11
C ASP A 65 11.05 6.25 -5.30
N PHE A 66 10.05 5.48 -5.66
CA PHE A 66 9.61 4.32 -4.89
C PHE A 66 10.30 3.02 -5.35
N ALA A 67 10.55 2.11 -4.41
CA ALA A 67 11.20 0.83 -4.69
C ALA A 67 10.29 -0.36 -4.43
N LYS A 68 9.58 -0.38 -3.30
CA LYS A 68 8.70 -1.49 -2.95
C LYS A 68 7.67 -1.09 -1.91
N ILE A 69 6.64 -1.92 -1.78
CA ILE A 69 5.53 -1.69 -0.85
C ILE A 69 5.21 -2.98 -0.11
N TYR A 70 5.05 -2.86 1.20
CA TYR A 70 4.64 -3.94 2.09
C TYR A 70 3.23 -3.68 2.59
N VAL A 71 2.38 -4.68 2.51
CA VAL A 71 0.99 -4.59 2.97
C VAL A 71 0.70 -5.76 3.91
N MET A 72 0.15 -5.47 5.08
CA MET A 72 -0.25 -6.49 6.04
C MET A 72 -1.72 -6.34 6.37
N LEU A 73 -2.49 -7.40 6.14
CA LEU A 73 -3.87 -7.50 6.60
C LEU A 73 -3.90 -8.05 8.02
N SER A 74 -4.87 -7.63 8.80
CA SER A 74 -5.10 -8.18 10.13
C SER A 74 -5.54 -9.64 10.10
N LYS A 75 -6.10 -10.08 8.97
CA LYS A 75 -6.59 -11.47 8.77
C LYS A 75 -6.20 -11.93 7.37
N GLY A 76 -5.38 -12.99 7.31
CA GLY A 76 -4.98 -13.60 6.06
C GLY A 76 -4.02 -12.76 5.22
N ILE A 77 -3.75 -13.23 4.01
CA ILE A 77 -2.97 -12.53 3.01
C ILE A 77 -3.91 -12.06 1.92
N GLY A 78 -3.80 -10.80 1.53
CA GLY A 78 -4.60 -10.26 0.43
C GLY A 78 -3.81 -9.25 -0.35
N THR A 79 -4.26 -9.02 -1.58
CA THR A 79 -3.66 -8.01 -2.47
C THR A 79 -4.38 -6.67 -2.30
N PRO A 80 -3.72 -5.55 -2.65
CA PRO A 80 -4.36 -4.24 -2.60
C PRO A 80 -5.64 -4.18 -3.44
N CYS A 81 -6.61 -3.40 -3.01
CA CYS A 81 -7.82 -3.17 -3.80
C CYS A 81 -7.49 -2.45 -5.11
N PHE A 82 -8.39 -2.49 -6.08
CA PHE A 82 -8.09 -1.93 -7.40
C PHE A 82 -7.88 -0.43 -7.38
N ALA A 83 -8.53 0.31 -6.48
CA ALA A 83 -8.25 1.74 -6.32
C ALA A 83 -6.81 1.98 -5.87
N CYS A 84 -6.30 1.17 -4.94
CA CYS A 84 -4.92 1.25 -4.49
C CYS A 84 -3.94 0.81 -5.58
N ARG A 85 -4.30 -0.20 -6.38
CA ARG A 85 -3.46 -0.65 -7.50
C ARG A 85 -3.27 0.45 -8.52
N GLN A 86 -4.29 1.25 -8.79
CA GLN A 86 -4.18 2.39 -9.70
C GLN A 86 -3.16 3.40 -9.19
N VAL A 87 -3.17 3.69 -7.89
CA VAL A 87 -2.23 4.63 -7.26
C VAL A 87 -0.81 4.05 -7.25
N ILE A 88 -0.67 2.77 -6.93
CA ILE A 88 0.62 2.08 -6.97
C ILE A 88 1.20 2.14 -8.38
N LEU A 89 0.39 1.89 -9.39
CA LEU A 89 0.81 1.95 -10.79
C LEU A 89 1.31 3.34 -11.17
N GLU A 90 0.75 4.39 -10.59
CA GLU A 90 1.17 5.78 -10.86
C GLU A 90 2.59 6.05 -10.36
N PHE A 91 2.93 5.55 -9.17
CA PHE A 91 4.15 5.95 -8.46
C PHE A 91 5.29 4.94 -8.55
N PHE A 92 4.98 3.65 -8.76
CA PHE A 92 5.98 2.58 -8.80
C PHE A 92 6.27 2.13 -10.23
N ASP A 93 7.44 1.55 -10.44
CA ASP A 93 7.76 0.89 -11.71
C ASP A 93 7.04 -0.45 -11.79
N LYS A 94 6.75 -0.91 -13.00
CA LYS A 94 6.02 -2.17 -13.23
C LYS A 94 6.72 -3.40 -12.65
N THR A 95 8.04 -3.34 -12.49
CA THR A 95 8.85 -4.43 -11.94
C THR A 95 9.04 -4.34 -10.43
N ASP A 96 8.57 -3.28 -9.79
CA ASP A 96 8.68 -3.12 -8.34
C ASP A 96 7.82 -4.14 -7.61
N GLU A 97 8.24 -4.49 -6.40
CA GLU A 97 7.61 -5.55 -5.63
C GLU A 97 6.51 -5.04 -4.70
N VAL A 98 5.40 -5.77 -4.69
CA VAL A 98 4.31 -5.62 -3.74
C VAL A 98 4.33 -6.86 -2.86
N ILE A 99 4.70 -6.69 -1.60
CA ILE A 99 4.89 -7.79 -0.64
C ILE A 99 3.69 -7.82 0.30
N CYS A 100 2.85 -8.86 0.16
CA CYS A 100 1.64 -9.02 0.94
C CYS A 100 1.90 -10.03 2.06
N MET A 101 1.65 -9.62 3.30
CA MET A 101 1.98 -10.41 4.49
C MET A 101 0.77 -10.63 5.37
N ASP A 102 0.77 -11.75 6.11
CA ASP A 102 -0.13 -11.94 7.24
C ASP A 102 0.59 -11.65 8.56
N THR A 103 -0.14 -11.70 9.67
CA THR A 103 0.41 -11.41 10.99
C THR A 103 1.35 -12.50 11.51
N ASN A 104 1.40 -13.66 10.87
CA ASN A 104 2.33 -14.74 11.20
C ASN A 104 3.66 -14.61 10.46
N GLY A 105 3.76 -13.64 9.54
CA GLY A 105 4.96 -13.42 8.75
C GLY A 105 5.01 -14.19 7.44
N ASN A 106 3.95 -14.93 7.10
CA ASN A 106 3.83 -15.52 5.78
C ASN A 106 3.63 -14.42 4.76
N SER A 107 4.23 -14.56 3.59
CA SER A 107 4.15 -13.52 2.57
C SER A 107 4.02 -14.09 1.17
N LYS A 108 3.41 -13.29 0.28
CA LYS A 108 3.39 -13.52 -1.16
C LYS A 108 3.86 -12.24 -1.81
N THR A 109 4.76 -12.35 -2.77
CA THR A 109 5.32 -11.21 -3.48
C THR A 109 4.84 -11.20 -4.92
N TYR A 110 4.36 -10.04 -5.34
CA TYR A 110 3.92 -9.79 -6.71
C TYR A 110 4.69 -8.59 -7.26
N THR A 111 4.80 -8.51 -8.58
CA THR A 111 5.21 -7.26 -9.20
C THR A 111 3.99 -6.37 -9.41
N VAL A 112 4.21 -5.07 -9.56
CA VAL A 112 3.14 -4.12 -9.89
C VAL A 112 2.43 -4.57 -11.18
N GLU A 113 3.20 -4.99 -12.17
CA GLU A 113 2.67 -5.46 -13.45
C GLU A 113 1.72 -6.66 -13.29
N GLN A 114 2.05 -7.61 -12.41
CA GLN A 114 1.20 -8.77 -12.15
C GLN A 114 -0.14 -8.37 -11.52
N LEU A 115 -0.14 -7.34 -10.69
CA LEU A 115 -1.37 -6.86 -10.03
C LEU A 115 -2.18 -5.88 -10.87
N CYS A 116 -1.60 -5.37 -11.95
CA CYS A 116 -2.22 -4.37 -12.82
C CYS A 116 -2.19 -4.82 -14.29
N PRO A 117 -2.81 -5.96 -14.64
CA PRO A 117 -2.87 -6.40 -16.04
C PRO A 117 -3.80 -5.48 -16.83
N TYR A 118 -3.38 -5.12 -18.04
CA TYR A 118 -4.16 -4.26 -18.95
C TYR A 118 -4.66 -2.98 -18.26
N PRO A 119 -3.76 -2.18 -17.65
CA PRO A 119 -4.20 -1.06 -16.84
C PRO A 119 -4.60 0.14 -17.69
N PHE A 120 -5.47 0.97 -17.10
CA PHE A 120 -5.60 2.36 -17.53
C PHE A 120 -4.46 3.14 -16.89
N ASP A 121 -3.60 3.79 -17.68
CA ASP A 121 -2.46 4.52 -17.15
C ASP A 121 -2.30 5.89 -17.82
N GLU A 122 -1.23 6.61 -17.46
CA GLU A 122 -0.98 7.96 -17.95
C GLU A 122 -0.90 8.05 -19.48
N ASN A 123 -0.52 6.96 -20.15
CA ASN A 123 -0.41 6.94 -21.61
C ASN A 123 -1.79 7.05 -22.27
N ASP A 124 -2.85 6.62 -21.60
CA ASP A 124 -4.21 6.70 -22.13
C ASP A 124 -4.74 8.15 -22.15
N LEU A 125 -4.10 9.04 -21.40
CA LEU A 125 -4.46 10.46 -21.33
C LEU A 125 -3.64 11.34 -22.29
N LYS A 126 -2.69 10.76 -23.00
CA LYS A 126 -1.81 11.53 -23.93
C LYS A 126 -2.36 11.63 -25.34
#